data_edfcdb33f806a89548c372b6896ff070
#
_entry.id   edfcdb33f806a89548c372b6896ff070
#
_cell.length_a   1.000
_cell.length_b   1.000
_cell.length_c   1.000
_cell.angle_alpha   90.00
_cell.angle_beta   90.00
_cell.angle_gamma   90.00
#
_symmetry.space_group_name_H-M   'P 1'
#
loop_
_entity.id
_entity.type
_entity.pdbx_description
1 polymer ?
#
loop_
_entity_poly.entity_id
_entity_poly.type
_entity_poly.pdbx_seq_one_letter_code
_entity_poly.pdbx_strand_id
1 'polypeptide(L)'
;MLWGETQFRQVFIVNREGFIFIPEVGQVFVNSLTFGELERKLFRLLSNVYSSINPTSGKASTFMDVSLGNLRPLRIIVLGEVSQPGAYSVSPSTSLFTALYYFRGPTTLGSLRDIRLIRGGKQVVSVDFYDYLLSGKQLNDVRLQLDDVIFIPPRGKTVTIRGAVKRNAIFELKEKESIKDLVEMAGGLEMTAYLERAQVDRVVPFEERTDEWKDRVISDFNIGDEITGETLMQLEDADSIQVFSILDIHQNTVSLSGSSVVRPGRYELKNGMRIRELVEKAGGLLNDAYLEAAH
;
A
#
# COMPACT_ATOMS: atom_id res chain seq x y z
N MET A 1 -10.04 40.66 3.46
CA MET A 1 -11.14 41.33 2.76
C MET A 1 -11.99 42.06 3.80
N LEU A 2 -12.35 43.33 3.56
CA LEU A 2 -13.39 44.02 4.31
C LEU A 2 -14.62 44.16 3.42
N TRP A 3 -15.80 44.02 3.98
CA TRP A 3 -17.07 44.17 3.29
C TRP A 3 -18.15 44.75 4.20
N GLY A 4 -19.11 45.41 3.59
CA GLY A 4 -20.15 46.18 4.28
C GLY A 4 -20.04 47.66 3.91
N GLU A 5 -20.04 48.56 4.91
CA GLU A 5 -19.92 50.00 4.70
C GLU A 5 -18.56 50.38 4.07
N THR A 6 -17.48 49.74 4.55
CA THR A 6 -16.15 49.85 3.95
C THR A 6 -15.87 48.62 3.14
N GLN A 7 -15.49 48.78 1.87
CA GLN A 7 -15.11 47.68 0.98
C GLN A 7 -13.64 47.77 0.63
N PHE A 8 -12.89 46.70 0.95
CA PHE A 8 -11.47 46.61 0.69
C PHE A 8 -11.08 45.16 0.44
N ARG A 9 -10.53 44.88 -0.73
CA ARG A 9 -10.02 43.56 -1.10
C ARG A 9 -8.60 43.71 -1.61
N GLN A 10 -7.64 43.22 -0.85
CA GLN A 10 -6.24 43.25 -1.25
C GLN A 10 -5.52 41.98 -0.80
N VAL A 11 -4.57 41.55 -1.63
CA VAL A 11 -3.66 40.47 -1.30
C VAL A 11 -2.34 41.07 -0.81
N PHE A 12 -1.92 40.65 0.37
CA PHE A 12 -0.65 41.04 0.95
C PHE A 12 0.32 39.90 0.90
N ILE A 13 1.58 40.21 0.55
CA ILE A 13 2.66 39.22 0.52
C ILE A 13 3.55 39.48 1.72
N VAL A 14 3.77 38.45 2.54
CA VAL A 14 4.72 38.54 3.67
C VAL A 14 6.13 38.63 3.09
N ASN A 15 6.86 39.70 3.46
CA ASN A 15 8.24 39.90 3.03
C ASN A 15 9.22 38.96 3.77
N ARG A 16 10.51 39.01 3.43
CA ARG A 16 11.54 38.12 4.03
C ARG A 16 11.75 38.38 5.53
N GLU A 17 11.45 39.56 5.98
CA GLU A 17 11.58 39.99 7.37
C GLU A 17 10.33 39.67 8.20
N GLY A 18 9.29 39.13 7.59
CA GLY A 18 8.07 38.70 8.27
C GLY A 18 7.00 39.77 8.42
N PHE A 19 7.03 40.85 7.60
CA PHE A 19 6.06 41.91 7.61
C PHE A 19 5.14 41.88 6.40
N ILE A 20 3.92 42.37 6.58
CA ILE A 20 3.02 42.83 5.52
C ILE A 20 2.87 44.35 5.64
N PHE A 21 2.65 45.02 4.52
CA PHE A 21 2.34 46.47 4.50
C PHE A 21 0.86 46.65 4.18
N ILE A 22 0.11 47.23 5.13
CA ILE A 22 -1.32 47.50 4.97
C ILE A 22 -1.47 49.02 4.82
N PRO A 23 -2.13 49.52 3.76
CA PRO A 23 -2.44 50.93 3.62
C PRO A 23 -3.09 51.47 4.90
N GLU A 24 -2.77 52.70 5.28
CA GLU A 24 -3.28 53.42 6.47
C GLU A 24 -2.89 52.79 7.84
N VAL A 25 -2.46 51.55 7.91
CA VAL A 25 -1.94 50.89 9.13
C VAL A 25 -0.42 50.89 9.18
N GLY A 26 0.22 50.74 8.01
CA GLY A 26 1.68 50.64 7.90
C GLY A 26 2.19 49.18 7.92
N GLN A 27 3.40 49.00 8.43
CA GLN A 27 4.05 47.68 8.54
C GLN A 27 3.48 46.90 9.72
N VAL A 28 3.06 45.65 9.45
CA VAL A 28 2.55 44.73 10.46
C VAL A 28 3.39 43.49 10.46
N PHE A 29 4.05 43.17 11.57
CA PHE A 29 4.81 41.93 11.76
C PHE A 29 3.86 40.77 11.94
N VAL A 30 4.00 39.75 11.09
CA VAL A 30 3.09 38.61 11.04
C VAL A 30 3.82 37.27 11.13
N ASN A 31 5.14 37.24 11.13
CA ASN A 31 5.93 36.03 11.25
C ASN A 31 5.67 35.32 12.59
N SER A 32 5.69 34.02 12.60
CA SER A 32 5.47 33.16 13.76
C SER A 32 4.09 33.26 14.43
N LEU A 33 3.13 33.92 13.80
CA LEU A 33 1.74 33.97 14.27
C LEU A 33 0.97 32.76 13.68
N THR A 34 0.15 32.16 14.50
CA THR A 34 -0.91 31.27 14.01
C THR A 34 -1.97 32.08 13.25
N PHE A 35 -2.74 31.40 12.39
CA PHE A 35 -3.78 32.08 11.62
C PHE A 35 -4.78 32.84 12.51
N GLY A 36 -5.22 32.22 13.61
CA GLY A 36 -6.14 32.88 14.54
C GLY A 36 -5.53 34.09 15.31
N GLU A 37 -4.20 34.07 15.57
CA GLU A 37 -3.50 35.22 16.15
C GLU A 37 -3.35 36.33 15.13
N LEU A 38 -3.06 36.01 13.88
CA LEU A 38 -3.02 36.95 12.78
C LEU A 38 -4.38 37.65 12.61
N GLU A 39 -5.46 36.86 12.56
CA GLU A 39 -6.82 37.40 12.42
C GLU A 39 -7.17 38.37 13.56
N ARG A 40 -6.92 37.99 14.81
CA ARG A 40 -7.14 38.85 15.98
C ARG A 40 -6.29 40.12 15.95
N LYS A 41 -5.02 39.99 15.51
CA LYS A 41 -4.11 41.14 15.39
C LYS A 41 -4.59 42.11 14.32
N LEU A 42 -4.97 41.60 13.15
CA LEU A 42 -5.50 42.42 12.05
C LEU A 42 -6.83 43.07 12.42
N PHE A 43 -7.73 42.32 13.09
CA PHE A 43 -8.99 42.87 13.57
C PHE A 43 -8.75 44.08 14.48
N ARG A 44 -7.84 43.98 15.45
CA ARG A 44 -7.51 45.09 16.38
C ARG A 44 -6.93 46.30 15.65
N LEU A 45 -5.98 46.08 14.74
CA LEU A 45 -5.33 47.14 14.00
C LEU A 45 -6.30 47.85 13.05
N LEU A 46 -7.09 47.10 12.31
CA LEU A 46 -8.05 47.64 11.35
C LEU A 46 -9.25 48.31 12.06
N SER A 47 -9.65 47.86 13.24
CA SER A 47 -10.69 48.53 14.04
C SER A 47 -10.28 49.91 14.51
N ASN A 48 -8.97 50.19 14.67
CA ASN A 48 -8.48 51.51 15.02
C ASN A 48 -8.53 52.48 13.83
N VAL A 49 -8.48 51.96 12.61
CA VAL A 49 -8.54 52.79 11.38
C VAL A 49 -9.97 52.89 10.86
N TYR A 50 -10.69 51.79 10.89
CA TYR A 50 -12.07 51.69 10.40
C TYR A 50 -13.03 51.45 11.58
N SER A 51 -13.57 52.53 12.14
CA SER A 51 -14.47 52.49 13.31
C SER A 51 -15.74 51.67 13.06
N SER A 52 -16.14 51.49 11.81
CA SER A 52 -17.29 50.66 11.40
C SER A 52 -17.10 49.16 11.62
N ILE A 53 -15.85 48.69 11.84
CA ILE A 53 -15.56 47.27 12.17
C ILE A 53 -15.93 46.96 13.62
N ASN A 54 -15.60 47.89 14.57
CA ASN A 54 -15.89 47.73 15.98
C ASN A 54 -16.34 49.09 16.58
N PRO A 55 -17.57 49.55 16.30
CA PRO A 55 -18.05 50.83 16.75
C PRO A 55 -18.22 50.83 18.27
N THR A 56 -17.94 51.97 18.90
CA THR A 56 -18.17 52.21 20.33
C THR A 56 -19.64 52.25 20.70
N SER A 57 -20.53 52.48 19.73
CA SER A 57 -21.97 52.50 19.87
C SER A 57 -22.64 51.99 18.61
N GLY A 58 -23.60 51.07 18.76
CA GLY A 58 -24.32 50.46 17.62
C GLY A 58 -23.79 49.09 17.21
N LYS A 59 -24.27 48.60 16.05
CA LYS A 59 -23.83 47.34 15.45
C LYS A 59 -22.73 47.59 14.42
N ALA A 60 -21.79 46.66 14.33
CA ALA A 60 -20.77 46.68 13.27
C ALA A 60 -21.44 46.71 11.88
N SER A 61 -20.98 47.64 11.02
CA SER A 61 -21.45 47.79 9.64
C SER A 61 -20.40 47.35 8.61
N THR A 62 -19.16 47.09 9.08
CA THR A 62 -18.08 46.52 8.28
C THR A 62 -17.59 45.20 8.90
N PHE A 63 -17.38 44.21 8.09
CA PHE A 63 -16.95 42.89 8.48
C PHE A 63 -15.58 42.60 7.87
N MET A 64 -14.77 41.80 8.58
CA MET A 64 -13.45 41.40 8.15
C MET A 64 -13.41 39.89 7.90
N ASP A 65 -12.84 39.49 6.79
CA ASP A 65 -12.48 38.12 6.49
C ASP A 65 -11.00 38.09 6.07
N VAL A 66 -10.27 37.17 6.66
CA VAL A 66 -8.85 36.89 6.37
C VAL A 66 -8.74 35.50 5.79
N SER A 67 -8.14 35.39 4.64
CA SER A 67 -7.87 34.10 4.01
C SER A 67 -6.41 34.00 3.59
N LEU A 68 -5.86 32.79 3.64
CA LEU A 68 -4.54 32.52 3.10
C LEU A 68 -4.66 32.43 1.57
N GLY A 69 -3.84 33.24 0.89
CA GLY A 69 -3.71 33.19 -0.55
C GLY A 69 -2.77 32.06 -1.02
N ASN A 70 -2.09 32.29 -2.13
CA ASN A 70 -1.11 31.33 -2.64
C ASN A 70 0.08 31.23 -1.69
N LEU A 71 0.28 30.05 -1.13
CA LEU A 71 1.46 29.76 -0.31
C LEU A 71 2.70 29.64 -1.22
N ARG A 72 3.85 30.09 -0.72
CA ARG A 72 5.11 29.89 -1.43
C ARG A 72 5.40 28.40 -1.54
N PRO A 73 5.75 27.89 -2.73
CA PRO A 73 6.19 26.52 -2.87
C PRO A 73 7.40 26.22 -1.97
N LEU A 74 7.44 25.02 -1.43
CA LEU A 74 8.58 24.50 -0.70
C LEU A 74 9.52 23.80 -1.68
N ARG A 75 10.83 24.03 -1.52
CA ARG A 75 11.83 23.23 -2.17
C ARG A 75 12.10 22.01 -1.30
N ILE A 76 12.05 20.81 -1.90
CA ILE A 76 12.48 19.54 -1.30
C ILE A 76 13.50 18.87 -2.20
N ILE A 77 14.27 17.96 -1.66
CA ILE A 77 15.29 17.20 -2.37
C ILE A 77 14.92 15.72 -2.30
N VAL A 78 15.00 15.01 -3.42
CA VAL A 78 14.69 13.58 -3.52
C VAL A 78 15.92 12.85 -4.03
N LEU A 79 16.37 11.84 -3.28
CA LEU A 79 17.60 11.12 -3.52
C LEU A 79 17.42 9.60 -3.35
N GLY A 80 18.39 8.83 -3.85
CA GLY A 80 18.43 7.37 -3.76
C GLY A 80 17.75 6.69 -4.95
N GLU A 81 17.16 5.54 -4.71
CA GLU A 81 16.54 4.67 -5.71
C GLU A 81 15.16 5.19 -6.14
N VAL A 82 15.15 6.33 -6.80
CA VAL A 82 13.95 7.00 -7.32
C VAL A 82 14.02 7.16 -8.83
N SER A 83 12.87 7.17 -9.49
CA SER A 83 12.80 7.30 -10.95
C SER A 83 13.37 8.63 -11.46
N GLN A 84 13.22 9.69 -10.68
CA GLN A 84 13.70 11.03 -11.02
C GLN A 84 14.27 11.72 -9.77
N PRO A 85 15.56 11.52 -9.46
CA PRO A 85 16.21 12.23 -8.36
C PRO A 85 16.38 13.71 -8.68
N GLY A 86 16.32 14.56 -7.67
CA GLY A 86 16.50 16.00 -7.87
C GLY A 86 15.78 16.87 -6.86
N ALA A 87 15.74 18.17 -7.16
CA ALA A 87 15.03 19.17 -6.37
C ALA A 87 13.63 19.43 -6.94
N TYR A 88 12.63 19.42 -6.07
CA TYR A 88 11.22 19.62 -6.43
C TYR A 88 10.63 20.81 -5.70
N SER A 89 9.76 21.51 -6.40
CA SER A 89 8.95 22.59 -5.86
C SER A 89 7.55 22.08 -5.59
N VAL A 90 7.18 21.96 -4.32
CA VAL A 90 5.90 21.37 -3.88
C VAL A 90 5.08 22.36 -3.07
N SER A 91 3.77 22.11 -2.97
CA SER A 91 2.90 22.92 -2.11
C SER A 91 3.29 22.77 -0.63
N PRO A 92 3.18 23.82 0.20
CA PRO A 92 3.39 23.72 1.64
C PRO A 92 2.43 22.74 2.36
N SER A 93 1.34 22.37 1.73
CA SER A 93 0.42 21.35 2.24
C SER A 93 0.83 19.93 1.88
N THR A 94 1.88 19.75 1.08
CA THR A 94 2.34 18.43 0.63
C THR A 94 2.93 17.64 1.79
N SER A 95 2.51 16.42 1.91
CA SER A 95 3.04 15.44 2.85
C SER A 95 4.07 14.52 2.18
N LEU A 96 4.80 13.74 2.97
CA LEU A 96 5.75 12.75 2.46
C LEU A 96 5.09 11.78 1.46
N PHE A 97 3.90 11.27 1.81
CA PHE A 97 3.15 10.38 0.95
C PHE A 97 2.74 11.03 -0.37
N THR A 98 2.18 12.24 -0.30
CA THR A 98 1.75 12.96 -1.49
C THR A 98 2.94 13.33 -2.38
N ALA A 99 4.12 13.56 -1.79
CA ALA A 99 5.32 13.90 -2.52
C ALA A 99 5.79 12.78 -3.46
N LEU A 100 5.52 11.51 -3.14
CA LEU A 100 5.89 10.36 -3.98
C LEU A 100 5.34 10.50 -5.41
N TYR A 101 4.19 11.11 -5.60
CA TYR A 101 3.60 11.34 -6.92
C TYR A 101 4.41 12.32 -7.78
N TYR A 102 5.12 13.28 -7.18
CA TYR A 102 5.89 14.28 -7.93
C TYR A 102 7.08 13.68 -8.67
N PHE A 103 7.72 12.67 -8.07
CA PHE A 103 8.90 12.01 -8.63
C PHE A 103 8.67 10.56 -9.06
N ARG A 104 7.39 10.15 -9.18
CA ARG A 104 6.95 8.81 -9.64
C ARG A 104 7.38 7.66 -8.72
N GLY A 105 7.64 7.95 -7.46
CA GLY A 105 7.99 6.96 -6.46
C GLY A 105 9.34 6.27 -6.64
N PRO A 106 9.57 5.19 -5.88
CA PRO A 106 10.76 4.36 -5.97
C PRO A 106 10.92 3.67 -7.33
N THR A 107 12.16 3.35 -7.70
CA THR A 107 12.45 2.40 -8.78
C THR A 107 12.16 0.97 -8.32
N THR A 108 12.28 0.00 -9.24
CA THR A 108 12.20 -1.43 -8.89
C THR A 108 13.31 -1.90 -7.97
N LEU A 109 14.39 -1.13 -7.83
CA LEU A 109 15.51 -1.40 -6.93
C LEU A 109 15.36 -0.66 -5.59
N GLY A 110 14.44 0.30 -5.48
CA GLY A 110 14.21 1.09 -4.28
C GLY A 110 13.32 0.38 -3.26
N SER A 111 13.61 0.63 -1.98
CA SER A 111 12.80 0.12 -0.88
C SER A 111 11.44 0.82 -0.84
N LEU A 112 10.37 0.02 -0.73
CA LEU A 112 9.03 0.49 -0.38
C LEU A 112 8.80 0.45 1.14
N ARG A 113 9.72 -0.13 1.89
CA ARG A 113 9.58 -0.38 3.33
C ARG A 113 10.45 0.52 4.20
N ASP A 114 11.31 1.34 3.57
CA ASP A 114 12.20 2.26 4.27
C ASP A 114 12.32 3.59 3.51
N ILE A 115 11.21 4.31 3.40
CA ILE A 115 11.21 5.66 2.81
C ILE A 115 11.50 6.66 3.91
N ARG A 116 12.67 7.32 3.84
CA ARG A 116 13.20 8.18 4.90
C ARG A 116 12.98 9.65 4.60
N LEU A 117 12.47 10.38 5.60
CA LEU A 117 12.45 11.84 5.62
C LEU A 117 13.58 12.36 6.50
N ILE A 118 14.46 13.14 5.91
CA ILE A 118 15.61 13.74 6.58
C ILE A 118 15.43 15.26 6.62
N ARG A 119 15.54 15.84 7.80
CA ARG A 119 15.40 17.27 8.04
C ARG A 119 16.57 17.77 8.88
N GLY A 120 17.28 18.80 8.41
CA GLY A 120 18.45 19.32 9.11
C GLY A 120 19.52 18.25 9.36
N GLY A 121 19.70 17.31 8.45
CA GLY A 121 20.67 16.21 8.54
C GLY A 121 20.28 15.07 9.49
N LYS A 122 19.08 15.09 10.06
CA LYS A 122 18.56 14.03 10.95
C LYS A 122 17.37 13.35 10.35
N GLN A 123 17.29 12.04 10.49
CA GLN A 123 16.08 11.28 10.09
C GLN A 123 14.93 11.62 11.04
N VAL A 124 13.84 12.13 10.47
CA VAL A 124 12.60 12.51 11.18
C VAL A 124 11.67 11.32 11.29
N VAL A 125 11.50 10.59 10.18
CA VAL A 125 10.63 9.42 10.07
C VAL A 125 11.17 8.47 9.00
N SER A 126 10.94 7.18 9.19
CA SER A 126 10.97 6.16 8.14
C SER A 126 9.56 5.59 7.99
N VAL A 127 9.11 5.46 6.76
CA VAL A 127 7.76 5.00 6.43
C VAL A 127 7.84 3.67 5.69
N ASP A 128 7.09 2.69 6.17
CA ASP A 128 6.82 1.43 5.49
C ASP A 128 5.56 1.59 4.63
N PHE A 129 5.74 1.60 3.31
CA PHE A 129 4.63 1.81 2.39
C PHE A 129 3.73 0.57 2.24
N TYR A 130 4.21 -0.61 2.66
CA TYR A 130 3.40 -1.83 2.68
C TYR A 130 2.23 -1.72 3.64
N ASP A 131 2.38 -1.03 4.77
CA ASP A 131 1.27 -0.77 5.69
C ASP A 131 0.10 -0.07 5.00
N TYR A 132 0.40 0.85 4.09
CA TYR A 132 -0.63 1.52 3.29
C TYR A 132 -1.14 0.65 2.14
N LEU A 133 -0.24 0.05 1.34
CA LEU A 133 -0.60 -0.71 0.15
C LEU A 133 -1.38 -1.99 0.46
N LEU A 134 -1.04 -2.68 1.55
CA LEU A 134 -1.61 -3.99 1.88
C LEU A 134 -2.81 -3.89 2.83
N SER A 135 -2.83 -2.90 3.73
CA SER A 135 -3.86 -2.79 4.77
C SER A 135 -4.71 -1.52 4.69
N GLY A 136 -4.34 -0.56 3.85
CA GLY A 136 -5.00 0.75 3.79
C GLY A 136 -4.80 1.60 5.06
N LYS A 137 -3.89 1.21 5.95
CA LYS A 137 -3.59 1.97 7.15
C LYS A 137 -3.04 3.34 6.78
N GLN A 138 -3.59 4.37 7.40
CA GLN A 138 -3.06 5.71 7.26
C GLN A 138 -1.67 5.74 7.89
N LEU A 139 -0.67 6.06 7.07
CA LEU A 139 0.71 6.23 7.53
C LEU A 139 0.81 7.44 8.46
N ASN A 140 1.87 7.50 9.29
CA ASN A 140 2.31 8.72 9.94
C ASN A 140 2.81 9.72 8.88
N ASP A 141 1.86 10.31 8.17
CA ASP A 141 2.12 11.14 7.00
C ASP A 141 2.56 12.54 7.45
N VAL A 142 3.86 12.76 7.46
CA VAL A 142 4.48 14.00 7.92
C VAL A 142 4.43 15.05 6.81
N ARG A 143 3.97 16.26 7.15
CA ARG A 143 4.05 17.41 6.24
C ARG A 143 5.50 17.82 6.00
N LEU A 144 5.80 18.10 4.74
CA LEU A 144 7.13 18.49 4.32
C LEU A 144 7.42 19.95 4.71
N GLN A 145 8.69 20.23 4.91
CA GLN A 145 9.22 21.56 5.18
C GLN A 145 10.28 21.95 4.14
N LEU A 146 10.66 23.21 4.14
CA LEU A 146 11.70 23.71 3.27
C LEU A 146 13.01 22.94 3.49
N ASP A 147 13.65 22.54 2.38
CA ASP A 147 14.92 21.81 2.34
C ASP A 147 14.88 20.40 2.98
N ASP A 148 13.68 19.83 3.16
CA ASP A 148 13.55 18.42 3.50
C ASP A 148 14.15 17.54 2.40
N VAL A 149 14.79 16.44 2.81
CA VAL A 149 15.32 15.42 1.92
C VAL A 149 14.50 14.13 2.08
N ILE A 150 13.95 13.66 0.98
CA ILE A 150 13.35 12.32 0.89
C ILE A 150 14.41 11.39 0.34
N PHE A 151 14.77 10.37 1.08
CA PHE A 151 15.78 9.40 0.70
C PHE A 151 15.17 7.99 0.64
N ILE A 152 15.33 7.34 -0.50
CA ILE A 152 14.88 5.97 -0.72
C ILE A 152 16.11 5.08 -0.93
N PRO A 153 16.46 4.24 0.05
CA PRO A 153 17.58 3.33 -0.09
C PRO A 153 17.29 2.20 -1.08
N PRO A 154 18.27 1.43 -1.53
CA PRO A 154 18.05 0.15 -2.18
C PRO A 154 17.15 -0.75 -1.32
N ARG A 155 16.32 -1.57 -1.98
CA ARG A 155 15.47 -2.54 -1.29
C ARG A 155 16.32 -3.54 -0.50
N GLY A 156 15.80 -3.98 0.62
CA GLY A 156 16.38 -5.02 1.44
C GLY A 156 16.17 -6.43 0.87
N LYS A 157 16.13 -7.41 1.75
CA LYS A 157 15.87 -8.82 1.43
C LYS A 157 14.57 -8.98 0.64
N THR A 158 14.65 -9.69 -0.47
CA THR A 158 13.49 -9.96 -1.34
C THR A 158 13.22 -11.44 -1.46
N VAL A 159 11.96 -11.82 -1.37
CA VAL A 159 11.52 -13.21 -1.53
C VAL A 159 10.41 -13.27 -2.57
N THR A 160 10.50 -14.25 -3.44
CA THR A 160 9.45 -14.55 -4.43
C THR A 160 8.50 -15.59 -3.88
N ILE A 161 7.19 -15.39 -4.05
CA ILE A 161 6.17 -16.40 -3.76
C ILE A 161 5.33 -16.68 -4.99
N ARG A 162 5.10 -17.95 -5.28
CA ARG A 162 4.38 -18.43 -6.47
C ARG A 162 3.50 -19.64 -6.16
N GLY A 163 2.58 -19.96 -7.10
CA GLY A 163 1.70 -21.13 -7.04
C GLY A 163 0.34 -20.82 -6.45
N ALA A 164 -0.14 -21.65 -5.53
CA ALA A 164 -1.48 -21.56 -4.96
C ALA A 164 -1.61 -20.45 -3.90
N VAL A 165 -1.24 -19.24 -4.27
CA VAL A 165 -1.39 -18.00 -3.50
C VAL A 165 -2.18 -16.98 -4.30
N LYS A 166 -2.92 -16.09 -3.64
CA LYS A 166 -3.77 -15.12 -4.32
C LYS A 166 -2.99 -14.11 -5.17
N ARG A 167 -1.73 -13.82 -4.81
CA ARG A 167 -0.86 -12.89 -5.54
C ARG A 167 0.54 -13.45 -5.67
N ASN A 168 0.88 -13.90 -6.85
CA ASN A 168 2.25 -14.27 -7.21
C ASN A 168 3.08 -13.01 -7.41
N ALA A 169 4.08 -12.78 -6.56
CA ALA A 169 4.90 -11.57 -6.61
C ALA A 169 6.25 -11.75 -5.89
N ILE A 170 7.08 -10.71 -6.02
CA ILE A 170 8.31 -10.54 -5.24
C ILE A 170 7.99 -9.53 -4.13
N PHE A 171 8.27 -9.88 -2.89
CA PHE A 171 8.07 -9.03 -1.73
C PHE A 171 9.41 -8.69 -1.07
N GLU A 172 9.52 -7.45 -0.61
CA GLU A 172 10.61 -7.01 0.26
C GLU A 172 10.25 -7.39 1.71
N LEU A 173 11.13 -8.13 2.38
CA LEU A 173 10.93 -8.59 3.76
C LEU A 173 11.86 -7.88 4.73
N LYS A 174 11.37 -7.66 5.95
CA LYS A 174 12.17 -7.27 7.11
C LYS A 174 12.79 -8.51 7.77
N GLU A 175 13.86 -8.31 8.53
CA GLU A 175 14.65 -9.38 9.15
C GLU A 175 13.83 -10.41 9.96
N LYS A 176 12.75 -9.96 10.60
CA LYS A 176 11.94 -10.80 11.50
C LYS A 176 10.68 -11.37 10.85
N GLU A 177 10.46 -11.07 9.57
CA GLU A 177 9.27 -11.53 8.88
C GLU A 177 9.44 -12.97 8.40
N SER A 178 8.38 -13.73 8.59
CA SER A 178 8.28 -15.17 8.36
C SER A 178 7.54 -15.49 7.04
N ILE A 179 7.44 -16.80 6.75
CA ILE A 179 6.58 -17.30 5.66
C ILE A 179 5.12 -16.90 5.87
N LYS A 180 4.65 -16.86 7.11
CA LYS A 180 3.30 -16.40 7.43
C LYS A 180 3.07 -14.95 6.96
N ASP A 181 4.00 -14.05 7.30
CA ASP A 181 3.92 -12.65 6.88
C ASP A 181 3.97 -12.52 5.35
N LEU A 182 4.82 -13.31 4.70
CA LEU A 182 4.92 -13.37 3.23
C LEU A 182 3.59 -13.82 2.58
N VAL A 183 2.96 -14.86 3.14
CA VAL A 183 1.64 -15.34 2.67
C VAL A 183 0.57 -14.28 2.89
N GLU A 184 0.58 -13.58 4.03
CA GLU A 184 -0.35 -12.47 4.29
C GLU A 184 -0.17 -11.33 3.28
N MET A 185 1.08 -10.96 2.96
CA MET A 185 1.39 -9.96 1.92
C MET A 185 0.92 -10.41 0.53
N ALA A 186 0.97 -11.73 0.25
CA ALA A 186 0.43 -12.32 -0.98
C ALA A 186 -1.12 -12.38 -0.99
N GLY A 187 -1.79 -11.90 0.06
CA GLY A 187 -3.24 -11.89 0.19
C GLY A 187 -3.84 -13.22 0.70
N GLY A 188 -2.99 -14.14 1.13
CA GLY A 188 -3.35 -15.47 1.62
C GLY A 188 -3.21 -16.57 0.57
N LEU A 189 -3.43 -17.80 1.02
CA LEU A 189 -3.44 -18.98 0.17
C LEU A 189 -4.74 -19.05 -0.65
N GLU A 190 -4.68 -19.71 -1.79
CA GLU A 190 -5.86 -20.16 -2.53
C GLU A 190 -6.51 -21.35 -1.82
N MET A 191 -7.80 -21.57 -2.08
CA MET A 191 -8.53 -22.73 -1.52
C MET A 191 -7.98 -24.08 -2.02
N THR A 192 -7.29 -24.06 -3.14
CA THR A 192 -6.64 -25.22 -3.75
C THR A 192 -5.23 -25.47 -3.21
N ALA A 193 -4.73 -24.62 -2.29
CA ALA A 193 -3.39 -24.81 -1.76
C ALA A 193 -3.23 -26.14 -1.02
N TYR A 194 -2.12 -26.84 -1.31
CA TYR A 194 -1.75 -28.08 -0.63
C TYR A 194 -0.88 -27.75 0.58
N LEU A 195 -1.44 -27.89 1.77
CA LEU A 195 -0.82 -27.39 3.01
C LEU A 195 0.36 -28.22 3.50
N GLU A 196 0.40 -29.52 3.17
CA GLU A 196 1.44 -30.41 3.70
C GLU A 196 2.79 -30.26 3.00
N ARG A 197 2.84 -29.59 1.84
CA ARG A 197 4.08 -29.40 1.10
C ARG A 197 4.11 -28.09 0.36
N ALA A 198 5.13 -27.32 0.64
CA ALA A 198 5.63 -26.23 -0.18
C ALA A 198 7.13 -26.42 -0.38
N GLN A 199 7.74 -25.60 -1.22
CA GLN A 199 9.15 -25.74 -1.57
C GLN A 199 9.81 -24.39 -1.56
N VAL A 200 11.01 -24.29 -0.98
CA VAL A 200 11.91 -23.16 -1.13
C VAL A 200 13.05 -23.52 -2.07
N ASP A 201 13.27 -22.71 -3.07
CA ASP A 201 14.46 -22.71 -3.91
C ASP A 201 15.35 -21.54 -3.44
N ARG A 202 16.46 -21.86 -2.80
CA ARG A 202 17.39 -20.93 -2.16
C ARG A 202 18.70 -20.84 -2.93
N VAL A 203 19.16 -19.63 -3.13
CA VAL A 203 20.51 -19.37 -3.61
C VAL A 203 21.47 -19.44 -2.42
N VAL A 204 22.47 -20.31 -2.48
CA VAL A 204 23.47 -20.44 -1.40
C VAL A 204 24.27 -19.14 -1.32
N PRO A 205 24.46 -18.55 -0.12
CA PRO A 205 25.28 -17.36 0.08
C PRO A 205 26.70 -17.54 -0.47
N PHE A 206 27.32 -16.46 -0.94
CA PHE A 206 28.66 -16.51 -1.57
C PHE A 206 29.71 -17.15 -0.68
N GLU A 207 29.63 -16.90 0.62
CA GLU A 207 30.59 -17.39 1.64
C GLU A 207 30.46 -18.88 1.89
N GLU A 208 29.31 -19.48 1.57
CA GLU A 208 28.99 -20.88 1.80
C GLU A 208 29.15 -21.74 0.53
N ARG A 209 29.40 -21.12 -0.63
CA ARG A 209 29.62 -21.83 -1.88
C ARG A 209 30.96 -22.52 -1.85
N THR A 210 30.95 -23.85 -1.93
CA THR A 210 32.12 -24.68 -2.08
C THR A 210 32.27 -25.10 -3.54
N ASP A 211 33.46 -25.65 -3.92
CA ASP A 211 33.73 -26.14 -5.28
C ASP A 211 32.85 -27.32 -5.74
N GLU A 212 31.89 -27.76 -4.90
CA GLU A 212 31.03 -28.90 -5.16
C GLU A 212 29.73 -28.57 -5.95
N TRP A 213 29.64 -27.44 -6.64
CA TRP A 213 28.51 -27.06 -7.53
C TRP A 213 27.15 -26.92 -6.83
N LYS A 214 27.12 -26.58 -5.57
CA LYS A 214 25.86 -26.35 -4.80
C LYS A 214 25.51 -24.88 -4.71
N ASP A 215 25.27 -24.24 -5.85
CA ASP A 215 24.89 -22.82 -5.89
C ASP A 215 23.43 -22.58 -5.49
N ARG A 216 22.58 -23.63 -5.59
CA ARG A 216 21.15 -23.57 -5.25
C ARG A 216 20.71 -24.86 -4.55
N VAL A 217 19.83 -24.68 -3.58
CA VAL A 217 19.28 -25.79 -2.78
C VAL A 217 17.77 -25.70 -2.79
N ILE A 218 17.14 -26.86 -3.00
CA ILE A 218 15.70 -27.01 -2.86
C ILE A 218 15.42 -27.72 -1.55
N SER A 219 14.50 -27.16 -0.75
CA SER A 219 14.02 -27.78 0.48
C SER A 219 12.50 -27.81 0.52
N ASP A 220 11.94 -28.94 0.87
CA ASP A 220 10.50 -29.09 1.09
C ASP A 220 10.16 -28.72 2.55
N PHE A 221 8.99 -28.14 2.77
CA PHE A 221 8.48 -27.83 4.09
C PHE A 221 6.94 -27.88 4.11
N ASN A 222 6.37 -27.99 5.31
CA ASN A 222 4.93 -27.94 5.52
C ASN A 222 4.50 -26.47 5.69
N ILE A 223 3.74 -25.92 4.74
CA ILE A 223 3.30 -24.53 4.79
C ILE A 223 2.21 -24.30 5.84
N GLY A 224 1.43 -25.34 6.18
CA GLY A 224 0.44 -25.28 7.26
C GLY A 224 1.10 -25.03 8.59
N ASP A 225 2.18 -25.74 8.92
CA ASP A 225 2.94 -25.59 10.18
C ASP A 225 3.59 -24.20 10.27
N GLU A 226 4.09 -23.66 9.16
CA GLU A 226 4.64 -22.30 9.10
C GLU A 226 3.57 -21.22 9.36
N ILE A 227 2.37 -21.40 8.83
CA ILE A 227 1.25 -20.47 9.03
C ILE A 227 0.73 -20.53 10.46
N THR A 228 0.67 -21.73 11.05
CA THR A 228 0.25 -21.90 12.47
C THR A 228 1.33 -21.45 13.44
N GLY A 229 2.58 -21.39 13.01
CA GLY A 229 3.74 -21.04 13.82
C GLY A 229 4.33 -22.23 14.57
N GLU A 230 4.03 -23.45 14.16
CA GLU A 230 4.62 -24.67 14.70
C GLU A 230 6.08 -24.83 14.25
N THR A 231 6.38 -24.34 13.04
CA THR A 231 7.73 -24.20 12.51
C THR A 231 7.99 -22.74 12.13
N LEU A 232 9.25 -22.33 12.12
CA LEU A 232 9.67 -20.97 11.74
C LEU A 232 10.91 -21.06 10.87
N MET A 233 10.72 -21.19 9.56
CA MET A 233 11.80 -21.13 8.59
C MET A 233 12.28 -19.69 8.42
N GLN A 234 13.58 -19.46 8.59
CA GLN A 234 14.19 -18.19 8.26
C GLN A 234 14.34 -18.05 6.75
N LEU A 235 13.76 -16.99 6.18
CA LEU A 235 13.87 -16.66 4.77
C LEU A 235 15.15 -15.87 4.51
N GLU A 236 15.81 -16.16 3.39
CA GLU A 236 17.01 -15.48 2.92
C GLU A 236 16.71 -14.61 1.69
N ASP A 237 17.63 -13.71 1.35
CA ASP A 237 17.48 -12.91 0.13
C ASP A 237 17.49 -13.80 -1.12
N ALA A 238 16.65 -13.46 -2.08
CA ALA A 238 16.44 -14.20 -3.32
C ALA A 238 15.79 -15.61 -3.16
N ASP A 239 15.29 -15.98 -1.99
CA ASP A 239 14.49 -17.21 -1.85
C ASP A 239 13.26 -17.16 -2.76
N SER A 240 12.93 -18.33 -3.33
CA SER A 240 11.71 -18.50 -4.12
C SER A 240 10.84 -19.61 -3.53
N ILE A 241 9.68 -19.20 -3.03
CA ILE A 241 8.70 -20.11 -2.42
C ILE A 241 7.70 -20.56 -3.47
N GLN A 242 7.54 -21.88 -3.63
CA GLN A 242 6.55 -22.52 -4.47
C GLN A 242 5.49 -23.20 -3.59
N VAL A 243 4.26 -22.70 -3.65
CA VAL A 243 3.10 -23.33 -3.01
C VAL A 243 2.39 -24.20 -4.02
N PHE A 244 2.24 -25.49 -3.73
CA PHE A 244 1.58 -26.42 -4.63
C PHE A 244 0.06 -26.39 -4.45
N SER A 245 -0.66 -26.81 -5.48
CA SER A 245 -2.11 -27.04 -5.42
C SER A 245 -2.40 -28.51 -5.14
N ILE A 246 -3.56 -28.78 -4.52
CA ILE A 246 -4.13 -30.13 -4.47
C ILE A 246 -4.38 -30.65 -5.89
N LEU A 247 -4.44 -31.96 -6.02
CA LEU A 247 -4.75 -32.60 -7.30
C LEU A 247 -6.19 -32.30 -7.71
N ASP A 248 -6.43 -31.97 -8.97
CA ASP A 248 -7.78 -31.81 -9.54
C ASP A 248 -8.42 -33.17 -9.81
N ILE A 249 -8.57 -33.96 -8.75
CA ILE A 249 -9.15 -35.30 -8.79
C ILE A 249 -10.40 -35.34 -7.92
N HIS A 250 -11.50 -35.65 -8.52
CA HIS A 250 -12.74 -35.92 -7.82
C HIS A 250 -12.75 -37.33 -7.24
N GLN A 251 -12.63 -37.45 -5.93
CA GLN A 251 -12.52 -38.73 -5.24
C GLN A 251 -13.85 -39.50 -5.09
N ASN A 252 -14.96 -38.79 -5.15
CA ASN A 252 -16.30 -39.34 -4.94
C ASN A 252 -17.10 -39.43 -6.24
N THR A 253 -16.48 -39.80 -7.32
CA THR A 253 -17.14 -39.88 -8.63
C THR A 253 -17.07 -41.25 -9.25
N VAL A 254 -18.09 -41.58 -9.99
CA VAL A 254 -18.17 -42.75 -10.88
C VAL A 254 -18.53 -42.25 -12.29
N SER A 255 -17.85 -42.76 -13.28
CA SER A 255 -18.13 -42.42 -14.68
C SER A 255 -19.02 -43.49 -15.31
N LEU A 256 -20.10 -43.04 -15.93
CA LEU A 256 -20.99 -43.90 -16.74
C LEU A 256 -20.79 -43.48 -18.21
N SER A 257 -20.34 -44.40 -19.03
CA SER A 257 -20.10 -44.17 -20.44
C SER A 257 -20.80 -45.25 -21.28
N GLY A 258 -21.07 -44.97 -22.53
CA GLY A 258 -21.68 -45.88 -23.48
C GLY A 258 -22.78 -45.18 -24.29
N SER A 259 -22.95 -45.62 -25.54
CA SER A 259 -23.94 -45.12 -26.48
C SER A 259 -25.39 -45.48 -26.09
N SER A 260 -25.54 -46.52 -25.26
CA SER A 260 -26.84 -47.01 -24.79
C SER A 260 -27.31 -46.38 -23.49
N VAL A 261 -26.58 -45.42 -22.93
CA VAL A 261 -26.96 -44.68 -21.72
C VAL A 261 -27.63 -43.39 -22.14
N VAL A 262 -28.77 -43.02 -21.52
CA VAL A 262 -29.51 -41.82 -21.86
C VAL A 262 -28.67 -40.56 -21.59
N ARG A 263 -27.96 -40.52 -20.46
CA ARG A 263 -27.08 -39.39 -20.08
C ARG A 263 -25.75 -39.92 -19.58
N PRO A 264 -24.78 -40.20 -20.48
CA PRO A 264 -23.44 -40.56 -20.07
C PRO A 264 -22.74 -39.35 -19.39
N GLY A 265 -21.85 -39.61 -18.41
CA GLY A 265 -21.13 -38.59 -17.68
C GLY A 265 -20.56 -39.05 -16.36
N ARG A 266 -20.05 -38.10 -15.57
CA ARG A 266 -19.64 -38.33 -14.19
C ARG A 266 -20.79 -38.12 -13.25
N TYR A 267 -20.93 -38.97 -12.28
CA TYR A 267 -21.94 -38.96 -11.24
C TYR A 267 -21.29 -39.01 -9.85
N GLU A 268 -21.94 -38.47 -8.86
CA GLU A 268 -21.53 -38.60 -7.47
C GLU A 268 -21.66 -40.07 -7.03
N LEU A 269 -20.56 -40.64 -6.54
CA LEU A 269 -20.54 -41.96 -5.94
C LEU A 269 -20.91 -41.82 -4.46
N LYS A 270 -22.03 -42.41 -4.05
CA LYS A 270 -22.47 -42.48 -2.65
C LYS A 270 -22.09 -43.81 -2.05
N ASN A 271 -21.80 -43.82 -0.74
CA ASN A 271 -21.48 -45.09 -0.05
C ASN A 271 -22.66 -46.09 -0.17
N GLY A 272 -22.36 -47.31 -0.62
CA GLY A 272 -23.38 -48.33 -0.86
C GLY A 272 -24.19 -48.19 -2.14
N MET A 273 -23.87 -47.22 -3.02
CA MET A 273 -24.55 -47.01 -4.29
C MET A 273 -24.36 -48.22 -5.24
N ARG A 274 -25.47 -48.69 -5.78
CA ARG A 274 -25.46 -49.81 -6.74
C ARG A 274 -25.51 -49.31 -8.19
N ILE A 275 -25.04 -50.11 -9.13
CA ILE A 275 -25.05 -49.78 -10.57
C ILE A 275 -26.45 -49.42 -11.05
N ARG A 276 -27.49 -50.11 -10.55
CA ARG A 276 -28.89 -49.83 -10.91
C ARG A 276 -29.27 -48.37 -10.56
N GLU A 277 -28.91 -47.90 -9.38
CA GLU A 277 -29.20 -46.53 -8.94
C GLU A 277 -28.44 -45.49 -9.78
N LEU A 278 -27.23 -45.86 -10.23
CA LEU A 278 -26.45 -45.00 -11.12
C LEU A 278 -27.13 -44.88 -12.50
N VAL A 279 -27.58 -45.99 -13.05
CA VAL A 279 -28.28 -46.05 -14.34
C VAL A 279 -29.62 -45.30 -14.25
N GLU A 280 -30.37 -45.46 -13.16
CA GLU A 280 -31.61 -44.72 -12.91
C GLU A 280 -31.37 -43.21 -12.85
N LYS A 281 -30.32 -42.76 -12.14
CA LYS A 281 -29.89 -41.35 -12.13
C LYS A 281 -29.52 -40.83 -13.52
N ALA A 282 -28.95 -41.66 -14.35
CA ALA A 282 -28.60 -41.32 -15.72
C ALA A 282 -29.81 -41.27 -16.68
N GLY A 283 -31.01 -41.48 -16.16
CA GLY A 283 -32.26 -41.49 -16.96
C GLY A 283 -32.56 -42.83 -17.61
N GLY A 284 -31.84 -43.88 -17.21
CA GLY A 284 -32.03 -45.23 -17.75
C GLY A 284 -31.15 -45.55 -18.96
N LEU A 285 -31.46 -46.67 -19.56
CA LEU A 285 -30.83 -47.12 -20.80
C LEU A 285 -31.78 -46.86 -21.98
N LEU A 286 -31.20 -46.70 -23.15
CA LEU A 286 -31.97 -46.60 -24.40
C LEU A 286 -32.64 -47.95 -24.73
N ASN A 287 -33.69 -47.93 -25.52
CA ASN A 287 -34.48 -49.12 -25.85
C ASN A 287 -33.70 -50.18 -26.63
N ASP A 288 -32.61 -49.81 -27.25
CA ASP A 288 -31.68 -50.66 -28.03
C ASP A 288 -30.46 -51.11 -27.22
N ALA A 289 -30.46 -50.90 -25.90
CA ALA A 289 -29.36 -51.28 -25.03
C ALA A 289 -29.19 -52.81 -24.93
N TYR A 290 -28.00 -53.28 -25.26
CA TYR A 290 -27.65 -54.68 -25.11
C TYR A 290 -27.11 -54.97 -23.72
N LEU A 291 -27.92 -55.58 -22.87
CA LEU A 291 -27.64 -55.77 -21.44
C LEU A 291 -26.61 -56.85 -21.12
N GLU A 292 -26.34 -57.76 -22.06
CA GLU A 292 -25.40 -58.88 -21.84
C GLU A 292 -23.92 -58.52 -22.03
N ALA A 293 -23.64 -57.29 -22.52
CA ALA A 293 -22.29 -56.82 -22.79
C ALA A 293 -21.97 -55.53 -22.00
N ALA A 294 -22.28 -55.48 -20.72
CA ALA A 294 -21.85 -54.39 -19.84
C ALA A 294 -20.46 -54.68 -19.25
N HIS A 295 -19.50 -53.79 -19.42
CA HIS A 295 -18.15 -53.85 -18.85
C HIS A 295 -17.96 -52.76 -17.80
#